data_51e7423cdb5f3a55283c5d19dc22906a
#
_entry.id   51e7423cdb5f3a55283c5d19dc22906a
#
_cell.length_a   1.000
_cell.length_b   1.000
_cell.length_c   1.000
_cell.angle_alpha   90.00
_cell.angle_beta   90.00
_cell.angle_gamma   90.00
#
_symmetry.space_group_name_H-M   'P 1'
#
loop_
_entity.id
_entity.type
_entity.pdbx_description
1 polymer ?
#
loop_
_entity_poly.entity_id
_entity_poly.type
_entity_poly.pdbx_seq_one_letter_code
_entity_poly.pdbx_strand_id
1 'polypeptide(L)'
;MKHYNYIFAGAGLSALMTVYKMVKSGKFSDKTILLLDENNKKINDRTWCFWEEKSETWDTIVTKKWNPALYANPNRLVEIDLAPKKYNQIRSVDFYNFVLDEISKQENITFENQKVIEVEEVENRITVHASSEIYTCDQLFNSILNPFEVENQTRYPLLKQHFIGWFIQTEQEIFNPEQAMFMDFSVEQKGNTRFMYVLPTSKTEALLEYTLFSQSHLETSEYESEIELYIQKLGITNYKIVEKERGSIPMSCFPFWKNNTKRVLNIGTAGGWTKASTGYTFKNADKKSTQLVQFLQTKTDFKQFHKIKKFWFYDLLLLDILFRKNEIGATIFSALFIKANPQLNFKFLDEETSFWEDLQVIWKCPKGLFVKGLFALIFRYSFNIKL
;
A
#
# COMPACT_ATOMS: atom_id res chain seq x y z
N MET A 1 -14.20 22.41 24.83
CA MET A 1 -13.33 21.59 23.94
C MET A 1 -12.65 20.52 24.76
N LYS A 2 -12.77 19.26 24.34
CA LYS A 2 -12.03 18.15 24.94
C LYS A 2 -10.57 18.18 24.49
N HIS A 3 -9.63 17.89 25.39
CA HIS A 3 -8.20 17.87 25.07
C HIS A 3 -7.65 16.44 25.18
N TYR A 4 -6.79 16.06 24.21
CA TYR A 4 -6.13 14.75 24.18
C TYR A 4 -4.61 14.92 24.02
N ASN A 5 -3.85 13.96 24.55
CA ASN A 5 -2.41 13.97 24.25
C ASN A 5 -2.17 13.66 22.77
N TYR A 6 -2.92 12.71 22.22
CA TYR A 6 -2.78 12.29 20.82
C TYR A 6 -4.13 12.26 20.11
N ILE A 7 -4.19 12.84 18.91
CA ILE A 7 -5.33 12.66 17.99
C ILE A 7 -4.83 12.00 16.71
N PHE A 8 -5.54 10.98 16.26
CA PHE A 8 -5.36 10.36 14.95
C PHE A 8 -6.50 10.84 14.03
N ALA A 9 -6.16 11.67 13.06
CA ALA A 9 -7.07 12.12 12.01
C ALA A 9 -7.10 11.07 10.89
N GLY A 10 -8.18 10.30 10.83
CA GLY A 10 -8.35 9.11 10.04
C GLY A 10 -7.85 7.85 10.78
N ALA A 11 -8.73 6.85 10.90
CA ALA A 11 -8.45 5.55 11.50
C ALA A 11 -8.26 4.44 10.44
N GLY A 12 -7.40 4.70 9.45
CA GLY A 12 -6.99 3.70 8.46
C GLY A 12 -5.94 2.73 9.02
N LEU A 13 -5.44 1.85 8.15
CA LEU A 13 -4.44 0.82 8.48
C LEU A 13 -3.31 1.33 9.39
N SER A 14 -2.64 2.42 9.00
CA SER A 14 -1.45 2.92 9.71
C SER A 14 -1.78 3.52 11.08
N ALA A 15 -2.92 4.20 11.20
CA ALA A 15 -3.38 4.76 12.47
C ALA A 15 -3.74 3.65 13.46
N LEU A 16 -4.61 2.72 13.04
CA LEU A 16 -5.04 1.59 13.88
C LEU A 16 -3.86 0.70 14.28
N MET A 17 -2.97 0.40 13.33
CA MET A 17 -1.77 -0.41 13.59
C MET A 17 -0.83 0.28 14.60
N THR A 18 -0.69 1.62 14.50
CA THR A 18 0.11 2.39 15.46
C THR A 18 -0.50 2.35 16.85
N VAL A 19 -1.81 2.63 16.97
CA VAL A 19 -2.50 2.62 18.28
C VAL A 19 -2.48 1.22 18.89
N TYR A 20 -2.70 0.16 18.08
CA TYR A 20 -2.55 -1.21 18.57
C TYR A 20 -1.17 -1.47 19.18
N LYS A 21 -0.10 -1.04 18.48
CA LYS A 21 1.27 -1.20 19.00
C LYS A 21 1.55 -0.32 20.22
N MET A 22 0.93 0.86 20.33
CA MET A 22 0.99 1.68 21.55
C MET A 22 0.37 0.91 22.74
N VAL A 23 -0.81 0.31 22.55
CA VAL A 23 -1.45 -0.54 23.55
C VAL A 23 -0.55 -1.71 23.95
N LYS A 24 -0.07 -2.49 22.98
CA LYS A 24 0.78 -3.67 23.24
C LYS A 24 2.11 -3.33 23.90
N SER A 25 2.61 -2.12 23.71
CA SER A 25 3.85 -1.65 24.37
C SER A 25 3.68 -1.36 25.86
N GLY A 26 2.45 -1.09 26.33
CA GLY A 26 2.14 -0.66 27.70
C GLY A 26 2.73 0.70 28.10
N LYS A 27 3.33 1.46 27.15
CA LYS A 27 4.06 2.71 27.44
C LYS A 27 3.22 3.98 27.29
N PHE A 28 1.94 3.86 26.96
CA PHE A 28 1.04 4.97 26.63
C PHE A 28 -0.26 4.94 27.45
N SER A 29 -0.33 4.17 28.54
CA SER A 29 -1.50 4.07 29.39
C SER A 29 -1.83 5.39 30.12
N ASP A 30 -0.84 6.26 30.29
CA ASP A 30 -0.98 7.61 30.85
C ASP A 30 -1.38 8.68 29.81
N LYS A 31 -1.54 8.31 28.55
CA LYS A 31 -1.88 9.22 27.44
C LYS A 31 -3.31 9.05 26.99
N THR A 32 -4.03 10.14 26.87
CA THR A 32 -5.37 10.15 26.27
C THR A 32 -5.25 10.18 24.75
N ILE A 33 -5.92 9.26 24.07
CA ILE A 33 -5.84 9.07 22.61
C ILE A 33 -7.24 9.15 22.02
N LEU A 34 -7.40 9.95 20.96
CA LEU A 34 -8.62 10.04 20.17
C LEU A 34 -8.35 9.59 18.73
N LEU A 35 -9.17 8.68 18.24
CA LEU A 35 -9.24 8.31 16.81
C LEU A 35 -10.51 8.91 16.20
N LEU A 36 -10.35 9.65 15.11
CA LEU A 36 -11.44 10.25 14.35
C LEU A 36 -11.49 9.65 12.94
N ASP A 37 -12.63 9.10 12.54
CA ASP A 37 -12.84 8.61 11.17
C ASP A 37 -14.31 8.77 10.75
N GLU A 38 -14.56 9.11 9.49
CA GLU A 38 -15.91 9.20 8.94
C GLU A 38 -16.57 7.82 8.74
N ASN A 39 -15.79 6.74 8.74
CA ASN A 39 -16.27 5.36 8.60
C ASN A 39 -16.17 4.60 9.92
N ASN A 40 -17.18 3.82 10.22
CA ASN A 40 -17.24 3.00 11.44
C ASN A 40 -16.45 1.68 11.38
N LYS A 41 -15.73 1.42 10.28
CA LYS A 41 -14.87 0.25 10.06
C LYS A 41 -15.58 -1.13 10.13
N LYS A 42 -16.84 -1.17 9.76
CA LYS A 42 -17.67 -2.41 9.84
C LYS A 42 -17.77 -3.19 8.52
N ILE A 43 -17.19 -2.66 7.45
CA ILE A 43 -17.23 -3.28 6.12
C ILE A 43 -15.82 -3.59 5.63
N ASN A 44 -15.71 -4.56 4.72
CA ASN A 44 -14.48 -4.83 4.01
C ASN A 44 -14.31 -3.79 2.90
N ASP A 45 -13.42 -2.84 3.08
CA ASP A 45 -13.15 -1.79 2.09
C ASP A 45 -11.77 -1.94 1.42
N ARG A 46 -10.96 -2.88 1.89
CA ARG A 46 -9.62 -3.19 1.36
C ARG A 46 -9.27 -4.65 1.56
N THR A 47 -8.51 -5.18 0.62
CA THR A 47 -7.80 -6.46 0.74
C THR A 47 -6.30 -6.18 0.72
N TRP A 48 -5.58 -6.55 1.79
CA TRP A 48 -4.14 -6.40 1.84
C TRP A 48 -3.46 -7.73 1.62
N CYS A 49 -2.58 -7.76 0.62
CA CYS A 49 -1.72 -8.89 0.36
C CYS A 49 -0.25 -8.54 0.60
N PHE A 50 0.49 -9.45 1.20
CA PHE A 50 1.91 -9.28 1.53
C PHE A 50 2.59 -10.64 1.68
N TRP A 51 3.91 -10.68 1.53
CA TRP A 51 4.70 -11.90 1.75
C TRP A 51 5.42 -11.82 3.09
N GLU A 52 5.34 -12.88 3.84
CA GLU A 52 5.99 -13.01 5.15
C GLU A 52 6.21 -14.48 5.49
N GLU A 53 7.25 -14.77 6.27
CA GLU A 53 7.48 -16.13 6.77
C GLU A 53 6.46 -16.47 7.85
N LYS A 54 6.39 -15.64 8.89
CA LYS A 54 5.45 -15.74 10.00
C LYS A 54 5.31 -14.40 10.68
N SER A 55 4.10 -14.01 11.02
CA SER A 55 3.82 -12.87 11.88
C SER A 55 3.23 -13.36 13.20
N GLU A 56 3.84 -13.01 14.32
CA GLU A 56 3.29 -13.33 15.65
C GLU A 56 1.96 -12.60 15.91
N THR A 57 1.82 -11.40 15.34
CA THR A 57 0.67 -10.53 15.56
C THR A 57 -0.46 -10.80 14.57
N TRP A 58 -0.12 -10.82 13.27
CA TRP A 58 -1.12 -10.76 12.20
C TRP A 58 -1.56 -12.13 11.68
N ASP A 59 -0.84 -13.20 11.98
CA ASP A 59 -1.15 -14.55 11.50
C ASP A 59 -2.56 -15.03 11.88
N THR A 60 -3.10 -14.54 12.99
CA THR A 60 -4.45 -14.91 13.50
C THR A 60 -5.59 -14.35 12.65
N ILE A 61 -5.32 -13.30 11.87
CA ILE A 61 -6.30 -12.63 10.99
C ILE A 61 -5.99 -12.81 9.51
N VAL A 62 -4.98 -13.61 9.17
CA VAL A 62 -4.71 -13.99 7.79
C VAL A 62 -5.80 -14.93 7.29
N THR A 63 -6.56 -14.47 6.32
CA THR A 63 -7.67 -15.23 5.71
C THR A 63 -7.20 -16.32 4.76
N LYS A 64 -6.09 -16.07 4.05
CA LYS A 64 -5.53 -17.03 3.10
C LYS A 64 -4.01 -16.89 3.00
N LYS A 65 -3.35 -18.02 2.75
CA LYS A 65 -1.89 -18.12 2.52
C LYS A 65 -1.65 -18.94 1.27
N TRP A 66 -0.78 -18.49 0.39
CA TRP A 66 -0.39 -19.18 -0.83
C TRP A 66 1.11 -19.43 -0.89
N ASN A 67 1.47 -20.59 -1.39
CA ASN A 67 2.79 -20.94 -1.91
C ASN A 67 2.61 -22.16 -2.81
N PRO A 68 3.04 -22.10 -4.08
CA PRO A 68 3.76 -21.01 -4.73
C PRO A 68 2.87 -19.85 -5.21
N ALA A 69 3.50 -18.74 -5.63
CA ALA A 69 2.89 -17.72 -6.45
C ALA A 69 3.15 -17.97 -7.93
N LEU A 70 2.20 -17.60 -8.79
CA LEU A 70 2.34 -17.69 -10.24
C LEU A 70 2.59 -16.29 -10.82
N TYR A 71 3.49 -16.22 -11.78
CA TYR A 71 3.73 -15.05 -12.62
C TYR A 71 3.57 -15.45 -14.08
N ALA A 72 2.82 -14.67 -14.86
CA ALA A 72 2.62 -14.93 -16.27
C ALA A 72 2.89 -13.72 -17.15
N ASN A 73 3.35 -13.97 -18.38
CA ASN A 73 3.35 -13.04 -19.49
C ASN A 73 2.89 -13.78 -20.77
N PRO A 74 2.71 -13.12 -21.94
CA PRO A 74 2.19 -13.78 -23.15
C PRO A 74 2.94 -15.03 -23.56
N ASN A 75 4.22 -15.16 -23.19
CA ASN A 75 5.10 -16.24 -23.66
C ASN A 75 5.38 -17.30 -22.59
N ARG A 76 5.10 -17.03 -21.31
CA ARG A 76 5.60 -17.87 -20.22
C ARG A 76 4.76 -17.75 -18.97
N LEU A 77 4.45 -18.91 -18.37
CA LEU A 77 3.98 -19.06 -17.00
C LEU A 77 5.14 -19.54 -16.14
N VAL A 78 5.37 -18.91 -15.01
CA VAL A 78 6.44 -19.25 -14.07
C VAL A 78 5.86 -19.42 -12.68
N GLU A 79 6.22 -20.52 -12.05
CA GLU A 79 5.96 -20.77 -10.65
C GLU A 79 7.09 -20.18 -9.81
N ILE A 80 6.72 -19.39 -8.81
CA ILE A 80 7.64 -18.72 -7.89
C ILE A 80 7.49 -19.38 -6.54
N ASP A 81 8.46 -20.19 -6.14
CA ASP A 81 8.52 -20.69 -4.78
C ASP A 81 8.83 -19.55 -3.81
N LEU A 82 7.91 -19.30 -2.91
CA LEU A 82 8.04 -18.25 -1.90
C LEU A 82 8.76 -18.69 -0.64
N ALA A 83 8.96 -20.01 -0.45
CA ALA A 83 9.52 -20.55 0.80
C ALA A 83 10.84 -19.86 1.21
N PRO A 84 11.06 -19.57 2.51
CA PRO A 84 10.18 -19.89 3.65
C PRO A 84 8.97 -18.95 3.82
N LYS A 85 8.84 -17.90 3.00
CA LYS A 85 7.70 -16.96 3.04
C LYS A 85 6.45 -17.58 2.41
N LYS A 86 5.33 -16.97 2.69
CA LYS A 86 4.04 -17.20 2.01
C LYS A 86 3.46 -15.87 1.56
N TYR A 87 2.64 -15.88 0.54
CA TYR A 87 1.83 -14.72 0.16
C TYR A 87 0.55 -14.78 0.97
N ASN A 88 0.36 -13.80 1.84
CA ASN A 88 -0.71 -13.74 2.82
C ASN A 88 -1.76 -12.72 2.40
N GLN A 89 -3.03 -13.02 2.72
CA GLN A 89 -4.15 -12.10 2.52
C GLN A 89 -4.79 -11.78 3.87
N ILE A 90 -5.06 -10.50 4.09
CA ILE A 90 -5.88 -10.00 5.20
C ILE A 90 -7.00 -9.14 4.62
N ARG A 91 -8.23 -9.40 5.02
CA ARG A 91 -9.37 -8.53 4.74
C ARG A 91 -9.41 -7.39 5.74
N SER A 92 -9.72 -6.18 5.29
CA SER A 92 -9.69 -5.01 6.16
C SER A 92 -10.66 -5.11 7.33
N VAL A 93 -11.82 -5.72 7.15
CA VAL A 93 -12.80 -5.93 8.21
C VAL A 93 -12.24 -6.80 9.34
N ASP A 94 -11.47 -7.84 9.03
CA ASP A 94 -10.87 -8.72 10.05
C ASP A 94 -9.79 -7.97 10.83
N PHE A 95 -8.97 -7.18 10.14
CA PHE A 95 -8.00 -6.30 10.79
C PHE A 95 -8.68 -5.24 11.67
N TYR A 96 -9.75 -4.60 11.19
CA TYR A 96 -10.48 -3.61 11.97
C TYR A 96 -11.09 -4.21 13.23
N ASN A 97 -11.77 -5.34 13.11
CA ASN A 97 -12.37 -6.04 14.26
C ASN A 97 -11.30 -6.42 15.28
N PHE A 98 -10.19 -7.01 14.84
CA PHE A 98 -9.09 -7.43 15.72
C PHE A 98 -8.48 -6.26 16.49
N VAL A 99 -8.20 -5.15 15.80
CA VAL A 99 -7.56 -3.99 16.42
C VAL A 99 -8.54 -3.21 17.29
N LEU A 100 -9.77 -2.99 16.83
CA LEU A 100 -10.77 -2.24 17.59
C LEU A 100 -11.22 -3.00 18.86
N ASP A 101 -11.27 -4.34 18.83
CA ASP A 101 -11.51 -5.14 20.03
C ASP A 101 -10.44 -4.89 21.11
N GLU A 102 -9.17 -4.84 20.72
CA GLU A 102 -8.08 -4.54 21.66
C GLU A 102 -8.09 -3.09 22.17
N ILE A 103 -8.43 -2.15 21.30
CA ILE A 103 -8.52 -0.71 21.64
C ILE A 103 -9.71 -0.46 22.60
N SER A 104 -10.84 -1.12 22.39
CA SER A 104 -12.05 -0.94 23.20
C SER A 104 -11.88 -1.33 24.68
N LYS A 105 -10.86 -2.13 24.99
CA LYS A 105 -10.50 -2.54 26.36
C LYS A 105 -9.73 -1.45 27.11
N GLN A 106 -9.36 -0.35 26.44
CA GLN A 106 -8.52 0.71 27.00
C GLN A 106 -9.35 1.95 27.35
N GLU A 107 -9.41 2.31 28.62
CA GLU A 107 -10.18 3.46 29.11
C GLU A 107 -9.64 4.82 28.61
N ASN A 108 -8.35 4.88 28.27
CA ASN A 108 -7.67 6.09 27.81
C ASN A 108 -7.76 6.31 26.30
N ILE A 109 -8.43 5.42 25.55
CA ILE A 109 -8.55 5.51 24.08
C ILE A 109 -10.02 5.65 23.69
N THR A 110 -10.31 6.64 22.87
CA THR A 110 -11.66 6.91 22.35
C THR A 110 -11.66 6.81 20.83
N PHE A 111 -12.64 6.12 20.26
CA PHE A 111 -12.93 6.15 18.83
C PHE A 111 -14.24 6.90 18.60
N GLU A 112 -14.19 7.96 17.79
CA GLU A 112 -15.36 8.76 17.42
C GLU A 112 -15.59 8.68 15.92
N ASN A 113 -16.83 8.30 15.54
CA ASN A 113 -17.21 8.27 14.13
C ASN A 113 -17.55 9.69 13.63
N GLN A 114 -16.52 10.46 13.34
CA GLN A 114 -16.63 11.83 12.89
C GLN A 114 -15.62 12.13 11.77
N LYS A 115 -16.06 12.89 10.79
CA LYS A 115 -15.19 13.41 9.73
C LYS A 115 -14.34 14.55 10.27
N VAL A 116 -13.04 14.49 10.06
CA VAL A 116 -12.15 15.65 10.27
C VAL A 116 -12.32 16.60 9.10
N ILE A 117 -12.67 17.83 9.40
CA ILE A 117 -12.91 18.89 8.41
C ILE A 117 -11.66 19.73 8.22
N GLU A 118 -11.01 20.12 9.32
CA GLU A 118 -9.86 21.00 9.30
C GLU A 118 -8.95 20.75 10.50
N VAL A 119 -7.67 20.98 10.31
CA VAL A 119 -6.65 20.93 11.35
C VAL A 119 -5.88 22.24 11.34
N GLU A 120 -5.86 22.93 12.46
CA GLU A 120 -5.10 24.15 12.67
C GLU A 120 -3.98 23.94 13.69
N GLU A 121 -2.76 24.31 13.35
CA GLU A 121 -1.63 24.34 14.27
C GLU A 121 -1.21 25.78 14.54
N VAL A 122 -1.50 26.28 15.73
CA VAL A 122 -1.14 27.65 16.14
C VAL A 122 -0.24 27.56 17.38
N GLU A 123 0.97 28.12 17.28
CA GLU A 123 2.00 28.12 18.33
C GLU A 123 2.22 26.74 18.97
N ASN A 124 1.61 26.53 20.12
CA ASN A 124 1.79 25.32 20.93
C ASN A 124 0.54 24.43 20.99
N ARG A 125 -0.46 24.68 20.16
CA ARG A 125 -1.76 24.01 20.21
C ARG A 125 -2.18 23.53 18.83
N ILE A 126 -2.74 22.33 18.78
CA ILE A 126 -3.42 21.81 17.59
C ILE A 126 -4.91 21.79 17.89
N THR A 127 -5.69 22.38 17.00
CA THR A 127 -7.15 22.34 17.01
C THR A 127 -7.61 21.47 15.85
N VAL A 128 -8.50 20.53 16.13
CA VAL A 128 -9.09 19.60 15.14
C VAL A 128 -10.59 19.88 15.08
N HIS A 129 -11.04 20.38 13.96
CA HIS A 129 -12.45 20.59 13.67
C HIS A 129 -13.02 19.32 13.05
N ALA A 130 -13.87 18.64 13.79
CA ALA A 130 -14.61 17.47 13.30
C ALA A 130 -16.06 17.88 12.95
N SER A 131 -16.80 16.97 12.35
CA SER A 131 -18.15 17.26 11.83
C SER A 131 -19.15 17.74 12.88
N SER A 132 -18.99 17.38 14.14
CA SER A 132 -19.90 17.76 15.22
C SER A 132 -19.23 18.40 16.45
N GLU A 133 -17.93 18.19 16.64
CA GLU A 133 -17.19 18.70 17.80
C GLU A 133 -15.83 19.28 17.40
N ILE A 134 -15.26 20.08 18.30
CA ILE A 134 -13.92 20.64 18.17
C ILE A 134 -13.06 20.05 19.30
N TYR A 135 -11.91 19.54 18.93
CA TYR A 135 -10.93 18.93 19.83
C TYR A 135 -9.61 19.67 19.82
N THR A 136 -8.81 19.48 20.85
CA THR A 136 -7.43 19.97 20.88
C THR A 136 -6.48 18.86 21.27
N CYS A 137 -5.21 18.93 20.83
CA CYS A 137 -4.22 17.96 21.24
C CYS A 137 -2.81 18.51 21.34
N ASP A 138 -1.95 17.73 21.99
CA ASP A 138 -0.51 17.98 22.05
C ASP A 138 0.17 17.58 20.73
N GLN A 139 -0.20 16.45 20.16
CA GLN A 139 0.35 15.91 18.93
C GLN A 139 -0.73 15.26 18.07
N LEU A 140 -0.61 15.41 16.74
CA LEU A 140 -1.56 14.89 15.77
C LEU A 140 -0.87 13.95 14.78
N PHE A 141 -1.54 12.84 14.48
CA PHE A 141 -1.18 11.89 13.44
C PHE A 141 -2.20 11.96 12.32
N ASN A 142 -1.81 12.52 11.18
CA ASN A 142 -2.71 12.71 10.04
C ASN A 142 -2.55 11.58 9.03
N SER A 143 -3.59 10.79 8.82
CA SER A 143 -3.65 9.75 7.78
C SER A 143 -4.53 10.15 6.58
N ILE A 144 -5.09 11.36 6.58
CA ILE A 144 -5.95 11.88 5.52
C ILE A 144 -5.07 12.49 4.43
N LEU A 145 -5.00 11.82 3.29
CA LEU A 145 -4.25 12.33 2.15
C LEU A 145 -4.98 13.52 1.52
N ASN A 146 -4.25 14.61 1.30
CA ASN A 146 -4.71 15.67 0.41
C ASN A 146 -4.24 15.35 -1.03
N PRO A 147 -5.12 14.87 -1.91
CA PRO A 147 -4.72 14.51 -3.28
C PRO A 147 -4.25 15.72 -4.09
N PHE A 148 -4.77 16.92 -3.80
CA PHE A 148 -4.44 18.14 -4.50
C PHE A 148 -2.95 18.48 -4.47
N GLU A 149 -2.28 18.25 -3.35
CA GLU A 149 -0.82 18.50 -3.23
C GLU A 149 0.00 17.61 -4.16
N VAL A 150 -0.39 16.35 -4.30
CA VAL A 150 0.32 15.36 -5.10
C VAL A 150 0.00 15.53 -6.60
N GLU A 151 -1.23 15.88 -6.92
CA GLU A 151 -1.70 16.02 -8.30
C GLU A 151 -1.24 17.34 -8.95
N ASN A 152 -1.10 18.42 -8.19
CA ASN A 152 -0.72 19.73 -8.74
C ASN A 152 0.80 20.00 -8.72
N GLN A 153 1.60 19.12 -8.17
CA GLN A 153 3.05 19.27 -8.26
C GLN A 153 3.57 18.72 -9.61
N THR A 154 4.65 19.30 -10.12
CA THR A 154 5.24 18.96 -11.43
C THR A 154 6.68 18.45 -11.33
N ARG A 155 7.15 18.15 -10.11
CA ARG A 155 8.53 17.76 -9.88
C ARG A 155 8.74 16.25 -9.86
N TYR A 156 7.79 15.52 -9.28
CA TYR A 156 7.86 14.08 -9.09
C TYR A 156 6.85 13.38 -9.98
N PRO A 157 7.22 12.27 -10.65
CA PRO A 157 6.25 11.45 -11.38
C PRO A 157 5.09 11.06 -10.48
N LEU A 158 3.89 11.15 -11.02
CA LEU A 158 2.69 10.63 -10.40
C LEU A 158 2.03 9.65 -11.36
N LEU A 159 2.06 8.38 -11.00
CA LEU A 159 1.19 7.35 -11.55
C LEU A 159 0.18 6.95 -10.47
N LYS A 160 -0.89 6.31 -10.89
CA LYS A 160 -1.88 5.70 -10.02
C LYS A 160 -1.83 4.20 -10.25
N GLN A 161 -1.69 3.41 -9.18
CA GLN A 161 -2.05 2.00 -9.23
C GLN A 161 -3.54 1.95 -8.92
N HIS A 162 -4.32 1.58 -9.89
CA HIS A 162 -5.76 1.53 -9.73
C HIS A 162 -6.33 0.23 -10.29
N PHE A 163 -7.42 -0.20 -9.70
CA PHE A 163 -7.98 -1.51 -9.96
C PHE A 163 -9.46 -1.59 -9.66
N ILE A 164 -10.09 -2.58 -10.28
CA ILE A 164 -11.37 -3.17 -9.87
C ILE A 164 -11.15 -4.67 -9.73
N GLY A 165 -11.68 -5.23 -8.64
CA GLY A 165 -11.65 -6.65 -8.35
C GLY A 165 -13.06 -7.20 -8.13
N TRP A 166 -13.30 -8.41 -8.64
CA TRP A 166 -14.50 -9.17 -8.41
C TRP A 166 -14.19 -10.43 -7.60
N PHE A 167 -14.82 -10.57 -6.45
CA PHE A 167 -14.90 -11.85 -5.77
C PHE A 167 -16.00 -12.66 -6.46
N ILE A 168 -15.61 -13.76 -7.09
CA ILE A 168 -16.54 -14.62 -7.80
C ILE A 168 -16.66 -15.99 -7.14
N GLN A 169 -17.84 -16.57 -7.28
CA GLN A 169 -18.14 -17.95 -6.91
C GLN A 169 -18.59 -18.70 -8.15
N THR A 170 -17.92 -19.81 -8.46
CA THR A 170 -18.21 -20.69 -9.59
C THR A 170 -18.96 -21.94 -9.14
N GLU A 171 -19.72 -22.56 -10.04
CA GLU A 171 -20.38 -23.85 -9.76
C GLU A 171 -19.38 -25.03 -9.82
N GLN A 172 -18.35 -24.92 -10.63
CA GLN A 172 -17.34 -25.93 -10.83
C GLN A 172 -16.04 -25.61 -10.09
N GLU A 173 -15.29 -26.64 -9.72
CA GLU A 173 -13.95 -26.50 -9.15
C GLU A 173 -12.96 -26.07 -10.24
N ILE A 174 -12.67 -24.76 -10.34
CA ILE A 174 -11.80 -24.16 -11.35
C ILE A 174 -10.47 -23.76 -10.78
N PHE A 175 -10.42 -23.32 -9.52
CA PHE A 175 -9.25 -22.71 -8.93
C PHE A 175 -8.41 -23.70 -8.13
N ASN A 176 -7.10 -23.47 -8.13
CA ASN A 176 -6.22 -24.11 -7.17
C ASN A 176 -6.05 -23.21 -5.93
N PRO A 177 -6.61 -23.56 -4.77
CA PRO A 177 -6.57 -22.71 -3.58
C PRO A 177 -5.18 -22.59 -2.95
N GLU A 178 -4.20 -23.35 -3.40
CA GLU A 178 -2.83 -23.31 -2.88
C GLU A 178 -1.93 -22.34 -3.65
N GLN A 179 -2.37 -21.87 -4.82
CA GLN A 179 -1.59 -21.02 -5.72
C GLN A 179 -2.26 -19.69 -5.98
N ALA A 180 -1.54 -18.58 -5.86
CA ALA A 180 -2.00 -17.27 -6.26
C ALA A 180 -1.38 -16.84 -7.59
N MET A 181 -2.18 -16.40 -8.55
CA MET A 181 -1.65 -15.64 -9.69
C MET A 181 -1.29 -14.24 -9.20
N PHE A 182 0.01 -14.05 -8.95
CA PHE A 182 0.55 -12.81 -8.38
C PHE A 182 0.54 -11.65 -9.39
N MET A 183 0.85 -11.91 -10.65
CA MET A 183 0.75 -10.94 -11.77
C MET A 183 0.64 -11.71 -13.09
N ASP A 184 -0.47 -11.59 -13.78
CA ASP A 184 -0.61 -12.09 -15.15
C ASP A 184 -0.58 -10.94 -16.16
N PHE A 185 0.57 -10.73 -16.79
CA PHE A 185 0.75 -9.75 -17.87
C PHE A 185 0.34 -10.28 -19.25
N SER A 186 -0.29 -11.45 -19.35
CA SER A 186 -0.82 -11.96 -20.63
C SER A 186 -2.09 -11.23 -21.10
N VAL A 187 -2.65 -10.35 -20.25
CA VAL A 187 -3.70 -9.41 -20.64
C VAL A 187 -3.15 -8.36 -21.60
N GLU A 188 -4.01 -7.79 -22.46
CA GLU A 188 -3.62 -6.77 -23.41
C GLU A 188 -3.11 -5.51 -22.69
N GLN A 189 -1.93 -5.02 -23.05
CA GLN A 189 -1.26 -3.93 -22.31
C GLN A 189 -1.76 -2.53 -22.69
N LYS A 190 -2.33 -2.32 -23.88
CA LYS A 190 -2.94 -1.05 -24.34
C LYS A 190 -2.13 0.21 -24.01
N GLY A 191 -0.78 0.12 -24.13
CA GLY A 191 0.13 1.23 -23.84
C GLY A 191 0.39 1.52 -22.36
N ASN A 192 -0.15 0.72 -21.44
CA ASN A 192 0.08 0.85 -19.98
C ASN A 192 0.59 -0.47 -19.39
N THR A 193 1.11 -0.41 -18.17
CA THR A 193 1.45 -1.60 -17.38
C THR A 193 0.15 -2.17 -16.80
N ARG A 194 -0.32 -3.30 -17.31
CA ARG A 194 -1.60 -3.92 -16.94
C ARG A 194 -1.41 -5.39 -16.62
N PHE A 195 -2.08 -5.88 -15.59
CA PHE A 195 -2.03 -7.28 -15.19
C PHE A 195 -3.26 -7.70 -14.41
N MET A 196 -3.48 -9.02 -14.35
CA MET A 196 -4.54 -9.62 -13.58
C MET A 196 -3.95 -10.32 -12.34
N TYR A 197 -4.55 -10.07 -11.17
CA TYR A 197 -4.43 -10.96 -10.01
C TYR A 197 -5.52 -12.01 -10.07
N VAL A 198 -5.21 -13.25 -9.68
CA VAL A 198 -6.21 -14.26 -9.32
C VAL A 198 -5.82 -14.84 -7.98
N LEU A 199 -6.62 -14.60 -6.97
CA LEU A 199 -6.36 -14.96 -5.58
C LEU A 199 -7.44 -15.94 -5.09
N PRO A 200 -7.26 -17.25 -5.28
CA PRO A 200 -8.25 -18.25 -4.90
C PRO A 200 -8.34 -18.41 -3.38
N THR A 201 -9.54 -18.35 -2.84
CA THR A 201 -9.83 -18.66 -1.45
C THR A 201 -10.26 -20.11 -1.26
N SER A 202 -10.92 -20.68 -2.27
CA SER A 202 -11.31 -22.07 -2.35
C SER A 202 -11.17 -22.60 -3.79
N LYS A 203 -11.60 -23.83 -4.06
CA LYS A 203 -11.64 -24.36 -5.43
C LYS A 203 -12.68 -23.71 -6.32
N THR A 204 -13.69 -23.07 -5.71
CA THR A 204 -14.81 -22.42 -6.39
C THR A 204 -14.88 -20.92 -6.18
N GLU A 205 -14.00 -20.36 -5.37
CA GLU A 205 -14.02 -18.92 -5.05
C GLU A 205 -12.66 -18.28 -5.27
N ALA A 206 -12.63 -17.11 -5.91
CA ALA A 206 -11.43 -16.32 -6.10
C ALA A 206 -11.76 -14.83 -6.23
N LEU A 207 -10.80 -13.99 -5.84
CA LEU A 207 -10.74 -12.60 -6.30
C LEU A 207 -10.03 -12.56 -7.66
N LEU A 208 -10.67 -11.97 -8.65
CA LEU A 208 -10.07 -11.58 -9.92
C LEU A 208 -9.98 -10.06 -9.95
N GLU A 209 -8.76 -9.52 -10.00
CA GLU A 209 -8.54 -8.08 -9.93
C GLU A 209 -7.71 -7.60 -11.13
N TYR A 210 -8.34 -6.74 -11.96
CA TYR A 210 -7.65 -6.07 -13.04
C TYR A 210 -6.99 -4.80 -12.54
N THR A 211 -5.67 -4.80 -12.55
CA THR A 211 -4.84 -3.74 -12.01
C THR A 211 -3.97 -3.12 -13.10
N LEU A 212 -3.82 -1.82 -13.05
CA LEU A 212 -2.91 -1.11 -13.96
C LEU A 212 -2.25 0.09 -13.29
N PHE A 213 -1.14 0.51 -13.90
CA PHE A 213 -0.42 1.73 -13.57
C PHE A 213 -0.65 2.73 -14.69
N SER A 214 -1.23 3.88 -14.40
CA SER A 214 -1.41 4.94 -15.39
C SER A 214 -1.54 6.32 -14.73
N GLN A 215 -1.51 7.37 -15.53
CA GLN A 215 -1.69 8.74 -15.04
C GLN A 215 -3.16 9.06 -14.73
N SER A 216 -4.09 8.41 -15.42
CA SER A 216 -5.54 8.61 -15.28
C SER A 216 -6.26 7.29 -15.06
N HIS A 217 -7.41 7.33 -14.40
CA HIS A 217 -8.31 6.19 -14.30
C HIS A 217 -8.95 5.84 -15.65
N LEU A 218 -9.36 4.59 -15.79
CA LEU A 218 -10.20 4.15 -16.89
C LEU A 218 -11.69 4.34 -16.53
N GLU A 219 -12.56 4.24 -17.52
CA GLU A 219 -13.99 4.08 -17.28
C GLU A 219 -14.26 2.73 -16.61
N THR A 220 -15.22 2.66 -15.69
CA THR A 220 -15.53 1.45 -14.93
C THR A 220 -15.81 0.25 -15.85
N SER A 221 -16.50 0.48 -16.96
CA SER A 221 -16.82 -0.56 -17.94
C SER A 221 -15.58 -1.19 -18.58
N GLU A 222 -14.47 -0.45 -18.72
CA GLU A 222 -13.24 -1.02 -19.30
C GLU A 222 -12.60 -2.04 -18.35
N TYR A 223 -12.55 -1.76 -17.03
CA TYR A 223 -12.05 -2.75 -16.07
C TYR A 223 -12.94 -4.00 -16.05
N GLU A 224 -14.25 -3.80 -16.00
CA GLU A 224 -15.20 -4.89 -15.91
C GLU A 224 -15.16 -5.78 -17.14
N SER A 225 -15.06 -5.19 -18.34
CA SER A 225 -14.89 -5.93 -19.59
C SER A 225 -13.61 -6.77 -19.62
N GLU A 226 -12.49 -6.24 -19.11
CA GLU A 226 -11.24 -7.00 -19.06
C GLU A 226 -11.30 -8.17 -18.06
N ILE A 227 -12.00 -7.99 -16.94
CA ILE A 227 -12.26 -9.08 -16.00
C ILE A 227 -13.14 -10.15 -16.65
N GLU A 228 -14.21 -9.76 -17.35
CA GLU A 228 -15.09 -10.70 -18.06
C GLU A 228 -14.33 -11.49 -19.15
N LEU A 229 -13.50 -10.82 -19.94
CA LEU A 229 -12.66 -11.47 -20.94
C LEU A 229 -11.70 -12.47 -20.30
N TYR A 230 -11.14 -12.12 -19.14
CA TYR A 230 -10.26 -13.02 -18.42
C TYR A 230 -10.99 -14.23 -17.85
N ILE A 231 -12.20 -14.05 -17.30
CA ILE A 231 -13.07 -15.12 -16.84
C ILE A 231 -13.40 -16.08 -17.99
N GLN A 232 -13.73 -15.56 -19.17
CA GLN A 232 -13.96 -16.37 -20.38
C GLN A 232 -12.72 -17.14 -20.79
N LYS A 233 -11.53 -16.52 -20.74
CA LYS A 233 -10.24 -17.17 -21.02
C LYS A 233 -9.95 -18.33 -20.06
N LEU A 234 -10.41 -18.26 -18.82
CA LEU A 234 -10.34 -19.37 -17.86
C LEU A 234 -11.35 -20.49 -18.11
N GLY A 235 -12.24 -20.33 -19.11
CA GLY A 235 -13.30 -21.30 -19.43
C GLY A 235 -14.47 -21.28 -18.44
N ILE A 236 -14.60 -20.22 -17.65
CA ILE A 236 -15.68 -20.06 -16.68
C ILE A 236 -16.92 -19.51 -17.40
N THR A 237 -17.99 -20.29 -17.40
CA THR A 237 -19.27 -19.91 -18.04
C THR A 237 -20.34 -19.49 -17.04
N ASN A 238 -20.35 -20.12 -15.86
CA ASN A 238 -21.33 -19.87 -14.80
C ASN A 238 -20.63 -19.41 -13.53
N TYR A 239 -20.88 -18.17 -13.14
CA TYR A 239 -20.35 -17.61 -11.91
C TYR A 239 -21.29 -16.55 -11.33
N LYS A 240 -21.13 -16.28 -10.04
CA LYS A 240 -21.80 -15.20 -9.31
C LYS A 240 -20.75 -14.23 -8.78
N ILE A 241 -20.96 -12.95 -8.97
CA ILE A 241 -20.16 -11.91 -8.30
C ILE A 241 -20.73 -11.76 -6.89
N VAL A 242 -19.89 -12.07 -5.89
CA VAL A 242 -20.25 -12.03 -4.46
C VAL A 242 -19.96 -10.65 -3.88
N GLU A 243 -18.83 -10.06 -4.26
CA GLU A 243 -18.38 -8.77 -3.78
C GLU A 243 -17.55 -8.08 -4.87
N LYS A 244 -17.57 -6.76 -4.89
CA LYS A 244 -16.68 -5.95 -5.76
C LYS A 244 -15.82 -5.06 -4.89
N GLU A 245 -14.54 -4.95 -5.23
CA GLU A 245 -13.64 -3.97 -4.62
C GLU A 245 -13.08 -3.02 -5.69
N ARG A 246 -12.69 -1.83 -5.25
CA ARG A 246 -12.10 -0.80 -6.08
C ARG A 246 -11.08 -0.02 -5.29
N GLY A 247 -9.95 0.29 -5.92
CA GLY A 247 -8.92 1.09 -5.28
C GLY A 247 -8.14 1.97 -6.25
N SER A 248 -7.51 2.99 -5.68
CA SER A 248 -6.54 3.84 -6.36
C SER A 248 -5.48 4.27 -5.36
N ILE A 249 -4.23 3.96 -5.67
CA ILE A 249 -3.07 4.21 -4.81
C ILE A 249 -2.14 5.16 -5.57
N PRO A 250 -1.83 6.35 -5.04
CA PRO A 250 -0.88 7.25 -5.68
C PRO A 250 0.52 6.64 -5.64
N MET A 251 1.14 6.48 -6.79
CA MET A 251 2.50 6.01 -6.98
C MET A 251 3.40 7.22 -7.24
N SER A 252 3.97 7.79 -6.20
CA SER A 252 4.82 8.98 -6.30
C SER A 252 5.87 9.02 -5.20
N CYS A 253 7.05 9.51 -5.54
CA CYS A 253 8.10 9.85 -4.59
C CYS A 253 7.96 11.30 -4.09
N PHE A 254 6.75 11.86 -4.10
CA PHE A 254 6.48 13.14 -3.47
C PHE A 254 6.96 13.11 -2.01
N PRO A 255 7.70 14.13 -1.54
CA PRO A 255 8.30 14.11 -0.21
C PRO A 255 7.28 14.48 0.88
N PHE A 256 6.28 13.64 1.11
CA PHE A 256 5.21 13.82 2.10
C PHE A 256 5.69 14.26 3.48
N TRP A 257 6.88 13.79 3.90
CA TRP A 257 7.48 14.13 5.18
C TRP A 257 7.84 15.62 5.34
N LYS A 258 7.89 16.39 4.26
CA LYS A 258 8.11 17.84 4.33
C LYS A 258 6.94 18.59 4.93
N ASN A 259 5.77 17.96 4.92
CA ASN A 259 4.56 18.49 5.55
C ASN A 259 4.49 18.17 7.05
N ASN A 260 5.47 17.44 7.59
CA ASN A 260 5.55 17.21 9.03
C ASN A 260 6.02 18.47 9.73
N THR A 261 5.33 18.81 10.81
CA THR A 261 5.75 19.88 11.73
C THR A 261 6.43 19.29 12.97
N LYS A 262 6.64 20.09 13.98
CA LYS A 262 7.09 19.58 15.27
C LYS A 262 6.06 18.66 15.92
N ARG A 263 4.76 18.90 15.69
CA ARG A 263 3.64 18.29 16.41
C ARG A 263 2.66 17.52 15.51
N VAL A 264 2.68 17.75 14.21
CA VAL A 264 1.86 17.03 13.23
C VAL A 264 2.73 16.07 12.44
N LEU A 265 2.41 14.78 12.52
CA LEU A 265 3.03 13.73 11.73
C LEU A 265 2.03 13.19 10.70
N ASN A 266 2.38 13.27 9.42
CA ASN A 266 1.63 12.58 8.40
C ASN A 266 2.03 11.10 8.38
N ILE A 267 1.05 10.20 8.42
CA ILE A 267 1.20 8.74 8.46
C ILE A 267 0.44 8.08 7.32
N GLY A 268 0.65 6.79 7.12
CA GLY A 268 0.00 6.07 6.03
C GLY A 268 0.35 6.64 4.66
N THR A 269 -0.60 6.65 3.74
CA THR A 269 -0.39 7.21 2.39
C THR A 269 -0.05 8.70 2.45
N ALA A 270 -0.69 9.45 3.34
CA ALA A 270 -0.41 10.87 3.57
C ALA A 270 1.01 11.12 4.10
N GLY A 271 1.63 10.13 4.75
CA GLY A 271 3.02 10.17 5.23
C GLY A 271 4.04 9.49 4.32
N GLY A 272 3.62 9.01 3.14
CA GLY A 272 4.49 8.26 2.23
C GLY A 272 4.91 6.88 2.79
N TRP A 273 4.03 6.21 3.57
CA TRP A 273 4.31 4.88 4.11
C TRP A 273 3.96 3.76 3.12
N THR A 274 3.15 4.05 2.13
CA THR A 274 2.92 3.17 0.98
C THR A 274 4.17 3.17 0.09
N LYS A 275 4.63 2.01 -0.35
CA LYS A 275 5.77 1.92 -1.25
C LYS A 275 5.45 2.56 -2.59
N ALA A 276 6.20 3.58 -2.95
CA ALA A 276 5.89 4.44 -4.09
C ALA A 276 5.83 3.68 -5.44
N SER A 277 6.67 2.67 -5.63
CA SER A 277 6.80 1.92 -6.89
C SER A 277 5.86 0.73 -7.05
N THR A 278 5.19 0.28 -5.97
CA THR A 278 4.41 -0.97 -5.98
C THR A 278 3.06 -0.88 -5.26
N GLY A 279 2.78 0.21 -4.54
CA GLY A 279 1.56 0.34 -3.75
C GLY A 279 1.50 -0.53 -2.48
N TYR A 280 2.49 -1.37 -2.21
CA TYR A 280 2.49 -2.21 -1.01
C TYR A 280 2.50 -1.38 0.26
N THR A 281 1.53 -1.64 1.14
CA THR A 281 1.29 -0.78 2.31
C THR A 281 1.40 -1.52 3.63
N PHE A 282 0.88 -2.76 3.74
CA PHE A 282 0.71 -3.46 5.02
C PHE A 282 2.02 -3.60 5.80
N LYS A 283 3.05 -4.21 5.22
CA LYS A 283 4.36 -4.39 5.88
C LYS A 283 5.07 -3.07 6.17
N ASN A 284 4.95 -2.10 5.27
CA ASN A 284 5.54 -0.79 5.49
C ASN A 284 4.84 -0.05 6.63
N ALA A 285 3.52 -0.12 6.72
CA ALA A 285 2.75 0.42 7.83
C ALA A 285 3.17 -0.26 9.15
N ASP A 286 3.35 -1.58 9.15
CA ASP A 286 3.80 -2.34 10.31
C ASP A 286 5.17 -1.90 10.82
N LYS A 287 6.17 -1.83 9.91
CA LYS A 287 7.52 -1.34 10.21
C LYS A 287 7.51 0.10 10.71
N LYS A 288 6.77 0.98 10.04
CA LYS A 288 6.69 2.40 10.38
C LYS A 288 5.97 2.65 11.70
N SER A 289 4.89 1.92 11.98
CA SER A 289 4.18 1.98 13.25
C SER A 289 5.08 1.55 14.42
N THR A 290 5.89 0.48 14.25
CA THR A 290 6.88 0.07 15.24
C THR A 290 7.92 1.18 15.49
N GLN A 291 8.46 1.76 14.41
CA GLN A 291 9.41 2.86 14.52
C GLN A 291 8.80 4.10 15.19
N LEU A 292 7.53 4.40 14.93
CA LEU A 292 6.84 5.53 15.52
C LEU A 292 6.62 5.33 17.03
N VAL A 293 6.17 4.15 17.44
CA VAL A 293 5.99 3.82 18.87
C VAL A 293 7.32 3.91 19.63
N GLN A 294 8.44 3.47 19.03
CA GLN A 294 9.77 3.65 19.62
C GLN A 294 10.21 5.12 19.67
N PHE A 295 9.94 5.87 18.60
CA PHE A 295 10.27 7.29 18.51
C PHE A 295 9.57 8.10 19.60
N LEU A 296 8.28 7.88 19.81
CA LEU A 296 7.44 8.60 20.78
C LEU A 296 7.90 8.40 22.24
N GLN A 297 8.64 7.35 22.55
CA GLN A 297 9.20 7.13 23.89
C GLN A 297 10.37 8.06 24.23
N THR A 298 11.02 8.65 23.24
CA THR A 298 12.26 9.41 23.44
C THR A 298 12.29 10.76 22.75
N LYS A 299 11.37 11.02 21.84
CA LYS A 299 11.35 12.21 20.97
C LYS A 299 9.96 12.76 20.78
N THR A 300 9.86 14.06 20.55
CA THR A 300 8.60 14.77 20.36
C THR A 300 8.53 15.61 19.07
N ASP A 301 9.67 15.82 18.39
CA ASP A 301 9.75 16.62 17.17
C ASP A 301 9.64 15.73 15.93
N PHE A 302 8.46 15.71 15.30
CA PHE A 302 8.18 14.83 14.16
C PHE A 302 8.95 15.19 12.88
N LYS A 303 9.56 16.36 12.78
CA LYS A 303 10.50 16.66 11.68
C LYS A 303 11.69 15.69 11.64
N GLN A 304 12.02 15.06 12.78
CA GLN A 304 13.10 14.11 12.91
C GLN A 304 12.70 12.65 12.65
N PHE A 305 11.42 12.36 12.42
CA PHE A 305 10.94 11.00 12.28
C PHE A 305 11.35 10.36 10.94
N HIS A 306 11.23 11.10 9.86
CA HIS A 306 11.52 10.57 8.53
C HIS A 306 13.03 10.57 8.25
N LYS A 307 13.50 9.47 7.63
CA LYS A 307 14.86 9.35 7.09
C LYS A 307 14.79 8.87 5.66
N ILE A 308 15.40 9.61 4.74
CA ILE A 308 15.51 9.21 3.33
C ILE A 308 16.44 8.00 3.24
N LYS A 309 15.97 6.95 2.56
CA LYS A 309 16.74 5.74 2.27
C LYS A 309 17.05 5.64 0.78
N LYS A 310 18.04 4.81 0.41
CA LYS A 310 18.41 4.51 -0.98
C LYS A 310 17.21 4.02 -1.83
N PHE A 311 16.26 3.30 -1.24
CA PHE A 311 15.08 2.77 -1.91
C PHE A 311 14.15 3.85 -2.46
N TRP A 312 14.07 5.01 -1.79
CA TRP A 312 13.33 6.16 -2.32
C TRP A 312 13.87 6.59 -3.70
N PHE A 313 15.19 6.56 -3.88
CA PHE A 313 15.80 6.87 -5.17
C PHE A 313 15.53 5.79 -6.22
N TYR A 314 15.56 4.52 -5.84
CA TYR A 314 15.22 3.42 -6.77
C TYR A 314 13.76 3.49 -7.21
N ASP A 315 12.85 3.76 -6.29
CA ASP A 315 11.44 3.98 -6.60
C ASP A 315 11.24 5.19 -7.52
N LEU A 316 11.93 6.30 -7.26
CA LEU A 316 11.89 7.50 -8.12
C LEU A 316 12.36 7.20 -9.54
N LEU A 317 13.46 6.46 -9.69
CA LEU A 317 13.98 6.09 -11.01
C LEU A 317 13.00 5.19 -11.77
N LEU A 318 12.41 4.19 -11.10
CA LEU A 318 11.42 3.31 -11.72
C LEU A 318 10.16 4.07 -12.14
N LEU A 319 9.64 4.92 -11.26
CA LEU A 319 8.46 5.74 -11.56
C LEU A 319 8.71 6.74 -12.68
N ASP A 320 9.89 7.35 -12.75
CA ASP A 320 10.27 8.25 -13.84
C ASP A 320 10.33 7.53 -15.18
N ILE A 321 10.83 6.29 -15.21
CA ILE A 321 10.84 5.45 -16.40
C ILE A 321 9.41 5.08 -16.82
N LEU A 322 8.58 4.60 -15.90
CA LEU A 322 7.20 4.19 -16.18
C LEU A 322 6.31 5.39 -16.55
N PHE A 323 6.55 6.56 -15.98
CA PHE A 323 5.81 7.77 -16.31
C PHE A 323 6.00 8.17 -17.77
N ARG A 324 7.22 7.99 -18.31
CA ARG A 324 7.56 8.33 -19.68
C ARG A 324 7.34 7.19 -20.68
N LYS A 325 7.41 5.95 -20.24
CA LYS A 325 7.31 4.73 -21.06
C LYS A 325 6.58 3.65 -20.29
N ASN A 326 5.27 3.82 -20.12
CA ASN A 326 4.49 2.92 -19.29
C ASN A 326 4.36 1.50 -19.89
N GLU A 327 4.35 1.42 -21.22
CA GLU A 327 4.23 0.18 -21.98
C GLU A 327 5.33 -0.85 -21.71
N ILE A 328 6.44 -0.42 -21.11
CA ILE A 328 7.56 -1.34 -20.82
C ILE A 328 7.47 -2.01 -19.45
N GLY A 329 6.45 -1.69 -18.64
CA GLY A 329 6.32 -2.22 -17.29
C GLY A 329 6.33 -3.75 -17.26
N ALA A 330 5.55 -4.41 -18.12
CA ALA A 330 5.55 -5.87 -18.25
C ALA A 330 6.96 -6.44 -18.49
N THR A 331 7.81 -5.76 -19.26
CA THR A 331 9.21 -6.17 -19.51
C THR A 331 10.07 -6.04 -18.25
N ILE A 332 9.89 -4.97 -17.48
CA ILE A 332 10.63 -4.76 -16.21
C ILE A 332 10.24 -5.82 -15.19
N PHE A 333 8.94 -6.03 -14.99
CA PHE A 333 8.44 -7.04 -14.04
C PHE A 333 8.82 -8.47 -14.47
N SER A 334 8.80 -8.78 -15.78
CA SER A 334 9.33 -10.06 -16.29
C SER A 334 10.81 -10.25 -15.97
N ALA A 335 11.61 -9.20 -16.04
CA ALA A 335 13.02 -9.31 -15.67
C ALA A 335 13.22 -9.61 -14.17
N LEU A 336 12.40 -9.02 -13.32
CA LEU A 336 12.44 -9.25 -11.87
C LEU A 336 11.95 -10.65 -11.50
N PHE A 337 10.81 -11.10 -12.02
CA PHE A 337 10.19 -12.35 -11.56
C PHE A 337 10.61 -13.61 -12.34
N ILE A 338 11.18 -13.45 -13.54
CA ILE A 338 11.64 -14.61 -14.35
C ILE A 338 13.16 -14.79 -14.25
N LYS A 339 13.95 -13.70 -14.16
CA LYS A 339 15.43 -13.77 -14.29
C LYS A 339 16.17 -13.64 -12.97
N ALA A 340 15.57 -13.02 -11.96
CA ALA A 340 16.23 -12.81 -10.67
C ALA A 340 15.80 -13.86 -9.64
N ASN A 341 16.56 -13.96 -8.56
CA ASN A 341 16.22 -14.84 -7.44
C ASN A 341 14.97 -14.31 -6.72
N PRO A 342 13.89 -15.08 -6.57
CA PRO A 342 12.65 -14.61 -5.97
C PRO A 342 12.84 -14.09 -4.53
N GLN A 343 13.58 -14.78 -3.69
CA GLN A 343 13.81 -14.40 -2.30
C GLN A 343 14.55 -13.06 -2.21
N LEU A 344 15.52 -12.85 -3.11
CA LEU A 344 16.25 -11.58 -3.18
C LEU A 344 15.34 -10.44 -3.66
N ASN A 345 14.44 -10.71 -4.62
CA ASN A 345 13.47 -9.73 -5.07
C ASN A 345 12.52 -9.31 -3.96
N PHE A 346 11.95 -10.27 -3.21
CA PHE A 346 11.07 -9.95 -2.09
C PHE A 346 11.79 -9.17 -1.00
N LYS A 347 13.05 -9.51 -0.71
CA LYS A 347 13.91 -8.76 0.22
C LYS A 347 14.16 -7.33 -0.28
N PHE A 348 14.36 -7.15 -1.60
CA PHE A 348 14.52 -5.83 -2.22
C PHE A 348 13.22 -5.00 -2.15
N LEU A 349 12.09 -5.60 -2.44
CA LEU A 349 10.77 -4.96 -2.33
C LEU A 349 10.42 -4.60 -0.88
N ASP A 350 10.91 -5.37 0.09
CA ASP A 350 10.79 -5.10 1.53
C ASP A 350 11.78 -4.03 2.06
N GLU A 351 12.65 -3.49 1.19
CA GLU A 351 13.69 -2.50 1.55
C GLU A 351 14.73 -3.00 2.56
N GLU A 352 15.08 -4.29 2.48
CA GLU A 352 15.97 -4.97 3.43
C GLU A 352 17.31 -5.40 2.81
N THR A 353 17.50 -5.18 1.51
CA THR A 353 18.72 -5.55 0.80
C THR A 353 19.90 -4.63 1.14
N SER A 354 21.09 -5.22 1.16
CA SER A 354 22.36 -4.50 1.17
C SER A 354 22.62 -3.85 -0.19
N PHE A 355 23.62 -2.97 -0.28
CA PHE A 355 23.97 -2.34 -1.55
C PHE A 355 24.39 -3.35 -2.63
N TRP A 356 25.13 -4.40 -2.26
CA TRP A 356 25.55 -5.44 -3.21
C TRP A 356 24.40 -6.31 -3.71
N GLU A 357 23.43 -6.58 -2.84
CA GLU A 357 22.19 -7.27 -3.22
C GLU A 357 21.33 -6.41 -4.15
N ASP A 358 21.26 -5.08 -3.92
CA ASP A 358 20.57 -4.15 -4.83
C ASP A 358 21.14 -4.23 -6.25
N LEU A 359 22.49 -4.23 -6.36
CA LEU A 359 23.15 -4.34 -7.67
C LEU A 359 22.80 -5.66 -8.36
N GLN A 360 22.67 -6.76 -7.63
CA GLN A 360 22.27 -8.05 -8.20
C GLN A 360 20.86 -7.99 -8.79
N VAL A 361 19.90 -7.35 -8.10
CA VAL A 361 18.53 -7.17 -8.59
C VAL A 361 18.51 -6.23 -9.80
N ILE A 362 19.11 -5.06 -9.68
CA ILE A 362 19.14 -4.03 -10.72
C ILE A 362 19.82 -4.55 -12.00
N TRP A 363 20.86 -5.40 -11.86
CA TRP A 363 21.56 -5.99 -13.00
C TRP A 363 20.70 -6.92 -13.84
N LYS A 364 19.61 -7.45 -13.31
CA LYS A 364 18.64 -8.27 -14.06
C LYS A 364 17.67 -7.44 -14.88
N CYS A 365 17.46 -6.18 -14.49
CA CYS A 365 16.60 -5.25 -15.22
C CYS A 365 17.21 -4.84 -16.58
N PRO A 366 16.42 -4.32 -17.52
CA PRO A 366 16.90 -3.85 -18.82
C PRO A 366 17.89 -2.68 -18.68
N LYS A 367 19.20 -2.98 -18.69
CA LYS A 367 20.29 -2.05 -18.37
C LYS A 367 20.24 -0.73 -19.15
N GLY A 368 20.08 -0.81 -20.47
CA GLY A 368 20.05 0.37 -21.32
C GLY A 368 18.91 1.33 -20.96
N LEU A 369 17.80 0.80 -20.51
CA LEU A 369 16.65 1.57 -20.07
C LEU A 369 16.93 2.31 -18.78
N PHE A 370 17.45 1.60 -17.76
CA PHE A 370 17.74 2.17 -16.43
C PHE A 370 18.90 3.17 -16.49
N VAL A 371 19.94 2.91 -17.30
CA VAL A 371 21.04 3.85 -17.50
C VAL A 371 20.55 5.14 -18.18
N LYS A 372 19.75 5.03 -19.26
CA LYS A 372 19.14 6.20 -19.92
C LYS A 372 18.21 6.96 -18.96
N GLY A 373 17.39 6.21 -18.19
CA GLY A 373 16.50 6.79 -17.18
C GLY A 373 17.27 7.55 -16.12
N LEU A 374 18.39 6.99 -15.61
CA LEU A 374 19.24 7.62 -14.62
C LEU A 374 19.82 8.94 -15.12
N PHE A 375 20.40 8.97 -16.32
CA PHE A 375 20.93 10.20 -16.91
C PHE A 375 19.84 11.26 -17.13
N ALA A 376 18.68 10.85 -17.63
CA ALA A 376 17.54 11.76 -17.81
C ALA A 376 17.01 12.31 -16.46
N LEU A 377 16.96 11.47 -15.44
CA LEU A 377 16.59 11.89 -14.08
C LEU A 377 17.58 12.89 -13.51
N ILE A 378 18.88 12.60 -13.57
CA ILE A 378 19.94 13.49 -13.11
C ILE A 378 19.86 14.83 -13.85
N PHE A 379 19.77 14.82 -15.17
CA PHE A 379 19.66 16.02 -15.99
C PHE A 379 18.46 16.87 -15.56
N ARG A 380 17.27 16.28 -15.46
CA ARG A 380 16.06 17.00 -15.05
C ARG A 380 16.19 17.64 -13.66
N TYR A 381 16.69 16.90 -12.68
CA TYR A 381 16.84 17.43 -11.32
C TYR A 381 17.96 18.47 -11.20
N SER A 382 19.03 18.35 -12.00
CA SER A 382 20.13 19.34 -12.03
C SER A 382 19.68 20.66 -12.65
N PHE A 383 18.82 20.62 -13.66
CA PHE A 383 18.34 21.82 -14.35
C PHE A 383 16.93 22.25 -13.90
N ASN A 384 16.40 21.65 -12.85
CA ASN A 384 15.07 21.94 -12.29
C ASN A 384 13.94 21.95 -13.34
N ILE A 385 14.02 21.05 -14.33
CA ILE A 385 13.03 20.91 -15.38
C ILE A 385 11.79 20.22 -14.82
N LYS A 386 10.62 20.81 -15.07
CA LYS A 386 9.31 20.25 -14.69
C LYS A 386 8.94 19.05 -15.58
N LEU A 387 8.06 18.18 -15.07
CA LEU A 387 7.47 17.06 -15.83
C LEU A 387 6.48 17.54 -16.88
#